data_a0499747e19a5b774d29565ce1356c1a
#
_entry.id   a0499747e19a5b774d29565ce1356c1a
#
_cell.length_a   1.000
_cell.length_b   1.000
_cell.length_c   1.000
_cell.angle_alpha   90.00
_cell.angle_beta   90.00
_cell.angle_gamma   90.00
#
_symmetry.space_group_name_H-M   'P 1'
#
loop_
_entity.id
_entity.type
_entity.pdbx_description
1 polymer ?
#
loop_
_entity_poly.entity_id
_entity_poly.type
_entity_poly.pdbx_seq_one_letter_code
_entity_poly.pdbx_strand_id
1 'polypeptide(L)'
;MPLYRNHVLLLSQSFFIKDNRAELLLHAHKYDFDILFFDDVSRFVEAVACDGGDNLYVIDLDALHNMQADMPDGRRTLMLGELLQRLPGDHSYVYLQSARQGSRFLLQQRLVDSNCLAYAEKPIANDVFVDKLFNLFVQKKRGDLVRMVVLGEVAELDDAVLLQRSVEVIHHAEAQTLHLRVNELQPDLVLVTDTEYARTEAIVRVLKKNIEADPVREIALLQCRPDAALARRALADGFDAVLATGEPGLLEAQLVNRANKIRINKDLIGKDRATGLLNKIGLQRKTQGLIRRAAQEGCGLAFGIIDIDKFKTINDTWGHHFGDIVIKRLSLSLAMQLRECDLLSRFGGEEFVVVFWDCTQEQGQRRLDAMRQAFCAIPFEVGPGDLRHFSFSGGVAAYPACRSENELFLRADAMLYAAKVGGRNRICAEETGAQCAAGH
;
A
#
# COMPACT_ATOMS: atom_id res chain seq x y z
N MET A 1 -20.26 -12.25 -18.56
CA MET A 1 -19.70 -12.49 -17.22
C MET A 1 -19.96 -11.25 -16.40
N PRO A 2 -20.55 -11.29 -15.23
CA PRO A 2 -20.66 -10.11 -14.40
C PRO A 2 -19.24 -9.69 -14.03
N LEU A 3 -18.85 -8.48 -14.41
CA LEU A 3 -17.67 -7.81 -13.89
C LEU A 3 -17.87 -7.74 -12.37
N TYR A 4 -16.96 -8.34 -11.60
CA TYR A 4 -16.94 -8.24 -10.16
C TYR A 4 -16.77 -6.75 -9.81
N ARG A 5 -17.89 -6.08 -9.50
CA ARG A 5 -17.86 -4.71 -8.99
C ARG A 5 -17.33 -4.77 -7.56
N ASN A 6 -16.35 -3.95 -7.28
CA ASN A 6 -15.87 -3.79 -5.91
C ASN A 6 -16.93 -3.03 -5.11
N HIS A 7 -17.16 -3.45 -3.88
CA HIS A 7 -18.14 -2.82 -3.01
C HIS A 7 -17.47 -2.13 -1.83
N VAL A 8 -18.01 -0.99 -1.45
CA VAL A 8 -17.77 -0.34 -0.18
C VAL A 8 -19.02 -0.53 0.66
N LEU A 9 -18.92 -1.27 1.77
CA LEU A 9 -20.00 -1.42 2.72
C LEU A 9 -19.90 -0.29 3.74
N LEU A 10 -20.87 0.63 3.74
CA LEU A 10 -20.87 1.83 4.58
C LEU A 10 -22.00 1.79 5.59
N LEU A 11 -21.66 1.64 6.87
CA LEU A 11 -22.57 1.80 7.99
C LEU A 11 -22.64 3.29 8.37
N SER A 12 -23.76 3.94 8.12
CA SER A 12 -24.02 5.31 8.56
C SER A 12 -25.49 5.64 8.66
N GLN A 13 -25.84 6.36 9.73
CA GLN A 13 -27.14 6.99 9.91
C GLN A 13 -27.03 8.52 9.92
N SER A 14 -25.83 9.08 9.67
CA SER A 14 -25.63 10.51 9.75
C SER A 14 -26.35 11.24 8.63
N PHE A 15 -26.88 12.42 8.96
CA PHE A 15 -27.54 13.33 8.02
C PHE A 15 -26.64 13.66 6.83
N PHE A 16 -25.33 13.83 7.08
CA PHE A 16 -24.32 14.10 6.06
C PHE A 16 -24.34 13.05 4.92
N ILE A 17 -24.45 11.75 5.25
CA ILE A 17 -24.41 10.70 4.22
C ILE A 17 -25.77 10.51 3.56
N LYS A 18 -26.88 10.71 4.30
CA LYS A 18 -28.23 10.61 3.73
C LYS A 18 -28.48 11.64 2.64
N ASP A 19 -28.09 12.89 2.88
CA ASP A 19 -28.30 14.00 1.93
C ASP A 19 -27.37 13.93 0.72
N ASN A 20 -26.17 13.36 0.88
CA ASN A 20 -25.14 13.28 -0.16
C ASN A 20 -25.07 11.92 -0.86
N ARG A 21 -25.98 10.99 -0.58
CA ARG A 21 -25.94 9.61 -1.08
C ARG A 21 -25.86 9.52 -2.61
N ALA A 22 -26.68 10.31 -3.31
CA ALA A 22 -26.70 10.32 -4.77
C ALA A 22 -25.37 10.83 -5.37
N GLU A 23 -24.78 11.84 -4.76
CA GLU A 23 -23.50 12.41 -5.17
C GLU A 23 -22.34 11.46 -4.89
N LEU A 24 -22.34 10.81 -3.73
CA LEU A 24 -21.35 9.78 -3.38
C LEU A 24 -21.39 8.61 -4.38
N LEU A 25 -22.58 8.13 -4.76
CA LEU A 25 -22.73 7.09 -5.77
C LEU A 25 -22.23 7.55 -7.14
N LEU A 26 -22.54 8.79 -7.54
CA LEU A 26 -22.07 9.35 -8.79
C LEU A 26 -20.53 9.41 -8.85
N HIS A 27 -19.89 9.84 -7.76
CA HIS A 27 -18.42 9.86 -7.68
C HIS A 27 -17.82 8.45 -7.62
N ALA A 28 -18.44 7.51 -6.91
CA ALA A 28 -18.00 6.12 -6.84
C ALA A 28 -18.04 5.42 -8.20
N HIS A 29 -19.09 5.66 -8.97
CA HIS A 29 -19.21 5.12 -10.34
C HIS A 29 -18.09 5.57 -11.29
N LYS A 30 -17.49 6.75 -11.08
CA LYS A 30 -16.33 7.20 -11.87
C LYS A 30 -15.13 6.27 -11.72
N TYR A 31 -15.03 5.56 -10.60
CA TYR A 31 -13.91 4.66 -10.26
C TYR A 31 -14.28 3.17 -10.33
N ASP A 32 -15.47 2.86 -10.84
CA ASP A 32 -15.99 1.51 -11.03
C ASP A 32 -16.13 0.70 -9.72
N PHE A 33 -16.62 1.37 -8.64
CA PHE A 33 -17.06 0.69 -7.44
C PHE A 33 -18.44 1.19 -6.98
N ASP A 34 -19.15 0.32 -6.26
CA ASP A 34 -20.46 0.62 -5.69
C ASP A 34 -20.35 0.85 -4.19
N ILE A 35 -21.19 1.74 -3.64
CA ILE A 35 -21.32 1.95 -2.20
C ILE A 35 -22.65 1.34 -1.73
N LEU A 36 -22.58 0.34 -0.88
CA LEU A 36 -23.73 -0.27 -0.22
C LEU A 36 -23.92 0.37 1.15
N PHE A 37 -25.08 1.03 1.34
CA PHE A 37 -25.36 1.78 2.55
C PHE A 37 -26.18 0.93 3.54
N PHE A 38 -25.74 0.93 4.78
CA PHE A 38 -26.39 0.27 5.90
C PHE A 38 -26.77 1.31 6.95
N ASP A 39 -28.01 1.27 7.40
CA ASP A 39 -28.56 2.08 8.50
C ASP A 39 -28.82 1.24 9.77
N ASP A 40 -28.58 -0.06 9.68
CA ASP A 40 -28.75 -1.04 10.76
C ASP A 40 -27.44 -1.82 10.99
N VAL A 41 -26.99 -1.84 12.26
CA VAL A 41 -25.73 -2.49 12.66
C VAL A 41 -25.78 -4.01 12.42
N SER A 42 -26.90 -4.65 12.71
CA SER A 42 -26.99 -6.11 12.60
C SER A 42 -26.91 -6.57 11.15
N ARG A 43 -27.62 -5.87 10.24
CA ARG A 43 -27.53 -6.13 8.81
C ARG A 43 -26.13 -5.86 8.24
N PHE A 44 -25.46 -4.79 8.74
CA PHE A 44 -24.08 -4.52 8.34
C PHE A 44 -23.14 -5.64 8.79
N VAL A 45 -23.23 -6.08 10.05
CA VAL A 45 -22.38 -7.16 10.58
C VAL A 45 -22.63 -8.48 9.83
N GLU A 46 -23.89 -8.82 9.53
CA GLU A 46 -24.22 -9.99 8.72
C GLU A 46 -23.62 -9.92 7.31
N ALA A 47 -23.73 -8.76 6.66
CA ALA A 47 -23.17 -8.55 5.32
C ALA A 47 -21.64 -8.68 5.33
N VAL A 48 -20.97 -8.10 6.34
CA VAL A 48 -19.50 -8.18 6.50
C VAL A 48 -19.08 -9.64 6.78
N ALA A 49 -19.81 -10.37 7.62
CA ALA A 49 -19.49 -11.75 7.97
C ALA A 49 -19.67 -12.73 6.77
N CYS A 50 -20.56 -12.41 5.83
CA CYS A 50 -20.78 -13.19 4.63
C CYS A 50 -19.82 -12.85 3.48
N ASP A 51 -19.04 -11.78 3.63
CA ASP A 51 -18.10 -11.29 2.63
C ASP A 51 -16.71 -11.92 2.86
N GLY A 52 -16.03 -12.27 1.79
CA GLY A 52 -14.70 -12.91 1.86
C GLY A 52 -13.54 -11.97 2.24
N GLY A 53 -13.81 -10.77 2.73
CA GLY A 53 -12.78 -9.80 3.13
C GLY A 53 -12.23 -8.93 2.00
N ASP A 54 -12.73 -9.08 0.77
CA ASP A 54 -12.22 -8.36 -0.41
C ASP A 54 -12.69 -6.91 -0.53
N ASN A 55 -13.81 -6.56 0.14
CA ASN A 55 -14.42 -5.25 0.09
C ASN A 55 -13.86 -4.26 1.14
N LEU A 56 -14.15 -2.96 0.99
CA LEU A 56 -13.89 -1.95 2.00
C LEU A 56 -15.08 -1.82 2.96
N TYR A 57 -14.80 -1.76 4.25
CA TYR A 57 -15.81 -1.63 5.29
C TYR A 57 -15.64 -0.28 5.97
N VAL A 58 -16.66 0.57 5.88
CA VAL A 58 -16.64 1.92 6.44
C VAL A 58 -17.65 2.03 7.57
N ILE A 59 -17.21 2.45 8.74
CA ILE A 59 -18.03 2.61 9.93
C ILE A 59 -18.04 4.09 10.32
N ASP A 60 -19.22 4.70 10.22
CA ASP A 60 -19.45 6.06 10.71
C ASP A 60 -19.71 6.01 12.22
N LEU A 61 -18.74 6.45 12.99
CA LEU A 61 -18.82 6.43 14.46
C LEU A 61 -19.92 7.36 15.00
N ASP A 62 -20.29 8.41 14.27
CA ASP A 62 -21.40 9.27 14.67
C ASP A 62 -22.76 8.58 14.51
N ALA A 63 -22.87 7.61 13.59
CA ALA A 63 -24.06 6.80 13.45
C ALA A 63 -24.33 5.95 14.70
N LEU A 64 -23.27 5.43 15.33
CA LEU A 64 -23.38 4.70 16.60
C LEU A 64 -23.81 5.61 17.76
N HIS A 65 -23.55 6.93 17.68
CA HIS A 65 -23.97 7.93 18.63
C HIS A 65 -25.47 8.28 18.50
N ASN A 66 -25.96 8.38 17.27
CA ASN A 66 -27.34 8.80 17.00
C ASN A 66 -28.38 7.71 17.33
N MET A 67 -27.95 6.44 17.42
CA MET A 67 -28.84 5.34 17.80
C MET A 67 -29.35 5.45 19.25
N GLN A 68 -28.73 6.29 20.09
CA GLN A 68 -29.15 6.50 21.48
C GLN A 68 -28.73 7.88 22.00
N ALA A 69 -29.41 8.92 21.53
CA ALA A 69 -29.12 10.32 21.91
C ALA A 69 -29.16 10.60 23.45
N ASP A 70 -29.78 9.73 24.25
CA ASP A 70 -29.99 9.89 25.67
C ASP A 70 -29.03 9.08 26.57
N MET A 71 -27.98 8.46 26.04
CA MET A 71 -27.08 7.61 26.84
C MET A 71 -25.78 8.29 27.31
N PRO A 72 -25.31 8.03 28.56
CA PRO A 72 -24.02 8.53 29.08
C PRO A 72 -22.81 8.01 28.31
N ASP A 73 -21.75 8.81 28.23
CA ASP A 73 -20.51 8.52 27.47
C ASP A 73 -19.87 7.14 27.75
N GLY A 74 -20.00 6.62 28.96
CA GLY A 74 -19.46 5.29 29.31
C GLY A 74 -20.16 4.13 28.59
N ARG A 75 -21.45 4.21 28.28
CA ARG A 75 -22.18 3.17 27.54
C ARG A 75 -21.93 3.23 26.05
N ARG A 76 -21.64 4.42 25.50
CA ARG A 76 -21.27 4.60 24.08
C ARG A 76 -19.97 3.86 23.73
N THR A 77 -19.04 3.88 24.67
CA THR A 77 -17.76 3.16 24.53
C THR A 77 -17.93 1.62 24.59
N LEU A 78 -18.92 1.14 25.38
CA LEU A 78 -19.28 -0.27 25.40
C LEU A 78 -19.86 -0.74 24.06
N MET A 79 -20.74 0.05 23.43
CA MET A 79 -21.34 -0.30 22.15
C MET A 79 -20.32 -0.43 20.99
N LEU A 80 -19.32 0.45 20.94
CA LEU A 80 -18.23 0.30 19.97
C LEU A 80 -17.44 -1.00 20.23
N GLY A 81 -17.16 -1.29 21.52
CA GLY A 81 -16.52 -2.54 21.91
C GLY A 81 -17.32 -3.78 21.52
N GLU A 82 -18.64 -3.77 21.72
CA GLU A 82 -19.54 -4.85 21.30
C GLU A 82 -19.61 -5.00 19.78
N LEU A 83 -19.66 -3.89 19.03
CA LEU A 83 -19.59 -3.94 17.58
C LEU A 83 -18.28 -4.56 17.10
N LEU A 84 -17.13 -4.08 17.63
CA LEU A 84 -15.81 -4.59 17.25
C LEU A 84 -15.62 -6.09 17.57
N GLN A 85 -16.25 -6.60 18.64
CA GLN A 85 -16.25 -8.03 18.96
C GLN A 85 -17.10 -8.88 17.99
N ARG A 86 -18.10 -8.28 17.35
CA ARG A 86 -18.98 -8.96 16.39
C ARG A 86 -18.44 -8.93 14.95
N LEU A 87 -17.49 -8.04 14.66
CA LEU A 87 -16.88 -7.92 13.34
C LEU A 87 -15.75 -8.94 13.17
N PRO A 88 -15.59 -9.53 11.97
CA PRO A 88 -14.47 -10.43 11.68
C PRO A 88 -13.11 -9.76 11.94
N GLY A 89 -12.25 -10.43 12.72
CA GLY A 89 -10.95 -9.90 13.11
C GLY A 89 -9.89 -9.86 12.00
N ASP A 90 -10.13 -10.56 10.91
CA ASP A 90 -9.28 -10.62 9.72
C ASP A 90 -9.59 -9.53 8.67
N HIS A 91 -10.67 -8.79 8.86
CA HIS A 91 -11.10 -7.70 7.99
C HIS A 91 -10.52 -6.35 8.41
N SER A 92 -10.32 -5.44 7.46
CA SER A 92 -9.80 -4.09 7.70
C SER A 92 -10.89 -3.03 7.55
N TYR A 93 -10.99 -2.12 8.52
CA TYR A 93 -12.06 -1.15 8.64
C TYR A 93 -11.59 0.29 8.50
N VAL A 94 -12.43 1.14 7.91
CA VAL A 94 -12.26 2.60 7.84
C VAL A 94 -13.26 3.26 8.78
N TYR A 95 -12.82 4.18 9.61
CA TYR A 95 -13.67 4.86 10.58
C TYR A 95 -13.85 6.33 10.22
N LEU A 96 -15.09 6.82 10.33
CA LEU A 96 -15.47 8.23 10.15
C LEU A 96 -15.93 8.82 11.48
N GLN A 97 -15.55 10.07 11.78
CA GLN A 97 -15.98 10.77 12.99
C GLN A 97 -16.03 12.28 12.76
N SER A 98 -16.97 12.97 13.41
CA SER A 98 -17.01 14.44 13.45
C SER A 98 -15.93 15.02 14.36
N ALA A 99 -15.29 16.10 13.91
CA ALA A 99 -14.22 16.79 14.65
C ALA A 99 -14.67 17.40 16.00
N ARG A 100 -15.97 17.54 16.21
CA ARG A 100 -16.56 18.26 17.37
C ARG A 100 -16.72 17.45 18.66
N GLN A 101 -16.43 16.15 18.67
CA GLN A 101 -16.66 15.33 19.83
C GLN A 101 -15.34 14.96 20.55
N GLY A 102 -15.19 15.49 21.75
CA GLY A 102 -13.97 15.61 22.55
C GLY A 102 -13.31 14.34 23.11
N SER A 103 -13.50 13.15 22.60
CA SER A 103 -12.79 11.95 23.07
C SER A 103 -11.86 11.32 22.04
N ARG A 104 -11.12 12.17 21.32
CA ARG A 104 -10.10 11.76 20.33
C ARG A 104 -9.14 10.69 20.87
N PHE A 105 -8.68 10.85 22.10
CA PHE A 105 -7.60 10.04 22.66
C PHE A 105 -8.05 8.60 23.01
N LEU A 106 -9.21 8.44 23.66
CA LEU A 106 -9.72 7.11 24.06
C LEU A 106 -10.20 6.28 22.86
N LEU A 107 -10.77 6.92 21.85
CA LEU A 107 -11.18 6.26 20.60
C LEU A 107 -9.96 5.85 19.78
N GLN A 108 -8.95 6.69 19.65
CA GLN A 108 -7.72 6.36 18.93
C GLN A 108 -6.97 5.19 19.58
N GLN A 109 -6.90 5.10 20.92
CA GLN A 109 -6.30 3.97 21.60
C GLN A 109 -7.05 2.65 21.34
N ARG A 110 -8.39 2.66 21.30
CA ARG A 110 -9.19 1.45 21.03
C ARG A 110 -9.26 1.08 19.54
N LEU A 111 -9.14 2.05 18.64
CA LEU A 111 -9.07 1.79 17.19
C LEU A 111 -7.71 1.19 16.78
N VAL A 112 -6.66 1.42 17.57
CA VAL A 112 -5.36 0.75 17.38
C VAL A 112 -5.48 -0.77 17.61
N ASP A 113 -6.38 -1.19 18.51
CA ASP A 113 -6.65 -2.62 18.80
C ASP A 113 -7.61 -3.28 17.80
N SER A 114 -8.27 -2.52 16.93
CA SER A 114 -9.08 -3.01 15.82
C SER A 114 -8.31 -2.89 14.51
N ASN A 115 -8.57 -3.77 13.55
CA ASN A 115 -7.94 -3.72 12.22
C ASN A 115 -8.29 -2.44 11.45
N CYS A 116 -7.89 -1.28 12.01
CA CYS A 116 -8.16 0.05 11.46
C CYS A 116 -7.24 0.32 10.26
N LEU A 117 -7.80 0.31 9.06
CA LEU A 117 -7.09 0.64 7.82
C LEU A 117 -6.87 2.16 7.69
N ALA A 118 -7.87 2.96 8.06
CA ALA A 118 -7.80 4.41 8.00
C ALA A 118 -8.84 5.08 8.90
N TYR A 119 -8.57 6.34 9.20
CA TYR A 119 -9.46 7.24 9.93
C TYR A 119 -9.69 8.52 9.13
N ALA A 120 -10.91 9.02 9.10
CA ALA A 120 -11.25 10.28 8.47
C ALA A 120 -12.17 11.13 9.35
N GLU A 121 -11.92 12.44 9.35
CA GLU A 121 -12.73 13.42 10.07
C GLU A 121 -13.76 14.05 9.14
N LYS A 122 -14.99 14.22 9.65
CA LYS A 122 -16.04 15.00 9.00
C LYS A 122 -16.03 16.46 9.49
N PRO A 123 -16.44 17.46 8.68
CA PRO A 123 -16.92 17.30 7.32
C PRO A 123 -15.80 17.01 6.31
N ILE A 124 -16.10 16.19 5.31
CA ILE A 124 -15.21 15.87 4.19
C ILE A 124 -16.01 16.02 2.89
N ALA A 125 -15.46 16.66 1.88
CA ALA A 125 -16.11 16.78 0.58
C ALA A 125 -16.28 15.38 -0.08
N ASN A 126 -17.39 15.18 -0.79
CA ASN A 126 -17.78 13.87 -1.33
C ASN A 126 -16.75 13.30 -2.29
N ASP A 127 -16.19 14.12 -3.17
CA ASP A 127 -15.13 13.75 -4.09
C ASP A 127 -13.84 13.34 -3.35
N VAL A 128 -13.43 14.12 -2.35
CA VAL A 128 -12.27 13.83 -1.51
C VAL A 128 -12.47 12.53 -0.71
N PHE A 129 -13.70 12.28 -0.23
CA PHE A 129 -14.00 11.04 0.49
C PHE A 129 -13.94 9.84 -0.43
N VAL A 130 -14.54 9.91 -1.62
CA VAL A 130 -14.51 8.84 -2.62
C VAL A 130 -13.09 8.60 -3.13
N ASP A 131 -12.31 9.64 -3.37
CA ASP A 131 -10.88 9.53 -3.72
C ASP A 131 -10.09 8.80 -2.63
N LYS A 132 -10.37 9.09 -1.36
CA LYS A 132 -9.73 8.41 -0.22
C LYS A 132 -10.13 6.93 -0.16
N LEU A 133 -11.40 6.59 -0.37
CA LEU A 133 -11.85 5.20 -0.45
C LEU A 133 -11.19 4.46 -1.61
N PHE A 134 -11.10 5.08 -2.78
CA PHE A 134 -10.40 4.52 -3.92
C PHE A 134 -8.93 4.18 -3.60
N ASN A 135 -8.20 5.14 -3.03
CA ASN A 135 -6.81 4.93 -2.64
C ASN A 135 -6.66 3.81 -1.61
N LEU A 136 -7.55 3.73 -0.61
CA LEU A 136 -7.56 2.66 0.39
C LEU A 136 -7.89 1.30 -0.22
N PHE A 137 -8.77 1.26 -1.22
CA PHE A 137 -9.11 0.03 -1.93
C PHE A 137 -7.90 -0.54 -2.69
N VAL A 138 -7.17 0.34 -3.38
CA VAL A 138 -5.91 -0.03 -4.07
C VAL A 138 -4.85 -0.49 -3.05
N GLN A 139 -4.78 0.14 -1.88
CA GLN A 139 -3.83 -0.21 -0.82
C GLN A 139 -4.16 -1.54 -0.14
N LYS A 140 -5.46 -1.83 0.13
CA LYS A 140 -5.89 -3.06 0.81
C LYS A 140 -5.43 -4.32 0.08
N LYS A 141 -5.44 -4.33 -1.26
CA LYS A 141 -4.97 -5.46 -2.06
C LYS A 141 -3.46 -5.69 -2.00
N ARG A 142 -2.69 -4.84 -1.28
CA ARG A 142 -1.23 -4.86 -1.26
C ARG A 142 -0.67 -4.56 0.14
N GLY A 143 -1.08 -5.36 1.13
CA GLY A 143 -0.62 -5.21 2.52
C GLY A 143 0.87 -4.88 2.62
N ASP A 144 1.21 -3.67 3.14
CA ASP A 144 2.59 -3.28 3.36
C ASP A 144 3.07 -3.83 4.71
N LEU A 145 3.70 -4.99 4.66
CA LEU A 145 4.37 -5.60 5.78
C LEU A 145 5.56 -4.73 6.19
N VAL A 146 5.65 -4.36 7.47
CA VAL A 146 6.83 -3.69 8.03
C VAL A 146 7.81 -4.76 8.46
N ARG A 147 9.00 -4.77 7.86
CA ARG A 147 10.05 -5.72 8.19
C ARG A 147 10.99 -5.15 9.24
N MET A 148 11.14 -5.85 10.35
CA MET A 148 11.99 -5.45 11.47
C MET A 148 13.12 -6.47 11.67
N VAL A 149 14.36 -6.00 11.68
CA VAL A 149 15.51 -6.80 12.09
C VAL A 149 15.83 -6.49 13.55
N VAL A 150 15.92 -7.52 14.37
CA VAL A 150 16.26 -7.42 15.80
C VAL A 150 17.64 -7.99 16.02
N LEU A 151 18.55 -7.19 16.59
CA LEU A 151 19.87 -7.61 17.01
C LEU A 151 19.94 -7.67 18.53
N GLY A 152 20.27 -8.84 19.04
CA GLY A 152 20.32 -9.16 20.46
C GLY A 152 19.07 -9.89 20.94
N GLU A 153 19.12 -10.39 22.18
CA GLU A 153 18.01 -11.14 22.78
C GLU A 153 16.99 -10.19 23.40
N VAL A 154 15.71 -10.39 23.10
CA VAL A 154 14.58 -9.66 23.65
C VAL A 154 13.59 -10.69 24.20
N ALA A 155 13.66 -10.95 25.50
CA ALA A 155 12.89 -12.03 26.17
C ALA A 155 11.36 -11.79 26.17
N GLU A 156 10.92 -10.54 25.99
CA GLU A 156 9.51 -10.14 26.08
C GLU A 156 8.86 -9.88 24.72
N LEU A 157 9.53 -10.18 23.61
CA LEU A 157 9.01 -9.90 22.27
C LEU A 157 8.17 -11.08 21.76
N ASP A 158 6.89 -10.86 21.54
CA ASP A 158 6.01 -11.83 20.90
C ASP A 158 5.91 -11.59 19.38
N ASP A 159 6.70 -12.35 18.62
CA ASP A 159 6.75 -12.25 17.16
C ASP A 159 5.39 -12.56 16.51
N ALA A 160 4.58 -13.45 17.11
CA ALA A 160 3.28 -13.81 16.58
C ALA A 160 2.28 -12.65 16.72
N VAL A 161 2.30 -11.94 17.85
CA VAL A 161 1.50 -10.74 18.07
C VAL A 161 1.90 -9.64 17.08
N LEU A 162 3.19 -9.44 16.87
CA LEU A 162 3.69 -8.44 15.91
C LEU A 162 3.34 -8.81 14.47
N LEU A 163 3.41 -10.08 14.09
CA LEU A 163 3.03 -10.54 12.75
C LEU A 163 1.54 -10.32 12.48
N GLN A 164 0.65 -10.56 13.46
CA GLN A 164 -0.78 -10.23 13.35
C GLN A 164 -1.03 -8.73 13.11
N ARG A 165 -0.10 -7.87 13.54
CA ARG A 165 -0.10 -6.42 13.30
C ARG A 165 0.70 -6.01 12.05
N SER A 166 0.99 -6.99 11.17
CA SER A 166 1.78 -6.81 9.94
C SER A 166 3.18 -6.27 10.18
N VAL A 167 3.84 -6.73 11.24
CA VAL A 167 5.26 -6.52 11.52
C VAL A 167 5.95 -7.87 11.49
N GLU A 168 6.78 -8.09 10.47
CA GLU A 168 7.61 -9.29 10.35
C GLU A 168 8.90 -9.09 11.15
N VAL A 169 9.17 -9.97 12.10
CA VAL A 169 10.38 -9.92 12.94
C VAL A 169 11.41 -10.91 12.43
N ILE A 170 12.65 -10.45 12.27
CA ILE A 170 13.77 -11.26 11.83
C ILE A 170 14.90 -11.09 12.84
N HIS A 171 15.17 -12.13 13.61
CA HIS A 171 16.26 -12.12 14.58
C HIS A 171 17.62 -12.28 13.88
N HIS A 172 18.60 -11.49 14.33
CA HIS A 172 19.98 -11.55 13.87
C HIS A 172 20.94 -11.65 15.05
N ALA A 173 21.87 -12.61 14.98
CA ALA A 173 22.70 -12.95 16.13
C ALA A 173 24.01 -12.15 16.19
N GLU A 174 24.53 -11.66 15.05
CA GLU A 174 25.88 -11.14 14.96
C GLU A 174 25.93 -9.65 14.57
N ALA A 175 26.38 -8.80 15.47
CA ALA A 175 26.53 -7.37 15.22
C ALA A 175 27.42 -7.08 13.99
N GLN A 176 28.51 -7.84 13.79
CA GLN A 176 29.48 -7.59 12.73
C GLN A 176 28.89 -7.74 11.32
N THR A 177 27.92 -8.64 11.13
CA THR A 177 27.27 -8.94 9.86
C THR A 177 25.93 -8.19 9.68
N LEU A 178 25.53 -7.36 10.66
CA LEU A 178 24.27 -6.60 10.61
C LEU A 178 24.13 -5.76 9.33
N HIS A 179 25.20 -5.10 8.89
CA HIS A 179 25.17 -4.29 7.68
C HIS A 179 24.90 -5.11 6.41
N LEU A 180 25.40 -6.34 6.33
CA LEU A 180 25.12 -7.26 5.24
C LEU A 180 23.66 -7.68 5.26
N ARG A 181 23.15 -8.05 6.45
CA ARG A 181 21.76 -8.44 6.65
C ARG A 181 20.77 -7.31 6.35
N VAL A 182 21.10 -6.08 6.75
CA VAL A 182 20.30 -4.90 6.42
C VAL A 182 20.30 -4.63 4.91
N ASN A 183 21.43 -4.80 4.24
CA ASN A 183 21.50 -4.65 2.78
C ASN A 183 20.76 -5.76 2.02
N GLU A 184 20.77 -6.98 2.54
CA GLU A 184 20.04 -8.12 1.97
C GLU A 184 18.53 -7.97 2.11
N LEU A 185 18.06 -7.75 3.32
CA LEU A 185 16.64 -7.75 3.65
C LEU A 185 15.94 -6.42 3.38
N GLN A 186 16.68 -5.30 3.34
CA GLN A 186 16.14 -3.95 3.27
C GLN A 186 15.02 -3.71 4.32
N PRO A 187 15.30 -3.95 5.62
CA PRO A 187 14.30 -3.80 6.66
C PRO A 187 13.90 -2.33 6.82
N ASP A 188 12.70 -2.13 7.34
CA ASP A 188 12.14 -0.81 7.62
C ASP A 188 12.52 -0.30 9.00
N LEU A 189 12.70 -1.23 9.94
CA LEU A 189 13.10 -0.97 11.31
C LEU A 189 14.26 -1.89 11.69
N VAL A 190 15.28 -1.33 12.31
CA VAL A 190 16.37 -2.08 12.94
C VAL A 190 16.29 -1.83 14.44
N LEU A 191 16.06 -2.86 15.22
CA LEU A 191 16.03 -2.80 16.68
C LEU A 191 17.33 -3.39 17.21
N VAL A 192 18.08 -2.61 17.99
CA VAL A 192 19.34 -3.02 18.60
C VAL A 192 19.18 -2.99 20.12
N THR A 193 19.52 -4.08 20.81
CA THR A 193 19.49 -4.10 22.28
C THR A 193 20.69 -3.32 22.86
N ASP A 194 20.54 -2.82 24.08
CA ASP A 194 21.59 -2.09 24.80
C ASP A 194 22.84 -2.96 25.05
N THR A 195 22.69 -4.28 25.14
CA THR A 195 23.81 -5.23 25.22
C THR A 195 24.68 -5.27 23.96
N GLU A 196 24.12 -4.97 22.79
CA GLU A 196 24.80 -4.93 21.50
C GLU A 196 25.25 -3.53 21.07
N TYR A 197 24.84 -2.49 21.82
CA TYR A 197 25.09 -1.09 21.43
C TYR A 197 26.58 -0.81 21.12
N ALA A 198 27.48 -1.18 22.02
CA ALA A 198 28.92 -0.92 21.85
C ALA A 198 29.53 -1.57 20.60
N ARG A 199 28.94 -2.68 20.14
CA ARG A 199 29.37 -3.41 18.93
C ARG A 199 28.77 -2.84 17.65
N THR A 200 27.70 -2.06 17.76
CA THR A 200 26.92 -1.59 16.61
C THR A 200 27.03 -0.11 16.33
N GLU A 201 27.58 0.71 17.25
CA GLU A 201 27.72 2.17 17.11
C GLU A 201 28.33 2.57 15.75
N ALA A 202 29.44 1.96 15.37
CA ALA A 202 30.10 2.25 14.08
C ALA A 202 29.24 1.83 12.87
N ILE A 203 28.53 0.71 13.00
CA ILE A 203 27.66 0.16 11.94
C ILE A 203 26.44 1.07 11.76
N VAL A 204 25.83 1.55 12.84
CA VAL A 204 24.70 2.49 12.79
C VAL A 204 25.09 3.77 12.07
N ARG A 205 26.26 4.32 12.37
CA ARG A 205 26.78 5.50 11.65
C ARG A 205 26.96 5.26 10.16
N VAL A 206 27.40 4.07 9.76
CA VAL A 206 27.51 3.68 8.34
C VAL A 206 26.14 3.51 7.70
N LEU A 207 25.21 2.85 8.37
CA LEU A 207 23.84 2.67 7.89
C LEU A 207 23.14 4.02 7.71
N LYS A 208 23.40 4.98 8.60
CA LYS A 208 22.82 6.33 8.51
C LYS A 208 23.43 7.19 7.39
N LYS A 209 24.69 7.04 7.06
CA LYS A 209 25.29 7.71 5.90
C LYS A 209 24.70 7.26 4.57
N ASN A 210 24.17 6.04 4.50
CA ASN A 210 23.52 5.49 3.32
C ASN A 210 21.99 5.79 3.25
N ILE A 211 21.47 6.69 4.11
CA ILE A 211 20.06 7.08 4.17
C ILE A 211 19.55 7.75 2.89
N GLU A 212 20.42 8.34 2.06
CA GLU A 212 20.00 8.82 0.73
C GLU A 212 19.35 7.73 -0.12
N ALA A 213 19.64 6.43 0.15
CA ALA A 213 19.04 5.30 -0.53
C ALA A 213 17.69 4.84 0.06
N ASP A 214 17.42 5.08 1.35
CA ASP A 214 16.15 4.74 2.00
C ASP A 214 15.79 5.67 3.17
N PRO A 215 15.12 6.79 2.90
CA PRO A 215 14.81 7.82 3.90
C PRO A 215 13.78 7.39 4.95
N VAL A 216 13.19 6.22 4.82
CA VAL A 216 12.11 5.74 5.71
C VAL A 216 12.62 4.80 6.80
N ARG A 217 13.83 4.23 6.63
CA ARG A 217 14.39 3.28 7.59
C ARG A 217 14.65 3.93 8.93
N GLU A 218 14.12 3.33 9.99
CA GLU A 218 14.38 3.73 11.37
C GLU A 218 15.34 2.75 12.04
N ILE A 219 16.21 3.26 12.90
CA ILE A 219 17.10 2.47 13.77
C ILE A 219 16.79 2.86 15.21
N ALA A 220 16.34 1.90 16.02
CA ALA A 220 15.97 2.12 17.42
C ALA A 220 16.88 1.33 18.36
N LEU A 221 17.23 1.95 19.50
CA LEU A 221 17.88 1.28 20.61
C LEU A 221 16.81 0.80 21.58
N LEU A 222 16.86 -0.47 21.99
CA LEU A 222 16.06 -1.03 23.06
C LEU A 222 16.90 -1.12 24.34
N GLN A 223 16.47 -0.44 25.37
CA GLN A 223 17.07 -0.51 26.71
C GLN A 223 16.31 -1.49 27.59
N CYS A 224 16.99 -2.54 28.06
CA CYS A 224 16.45 -3.45 29.06
C CYS A 224 16.37 -2.80 30.45
N ARG A 225 17.20 -1.78 30.69
CA ARG A 225 17.15 -0.92 31.88
C ARG A 225 17.28 0.54 31.46
N PRO A 226 16.38 1.43 31.88
CA PRO A 226 16.44 2.84 31.50
C PRO A 226 17.77 3.49 31.91
N ASP A 227 18.55 3.96 30.95
CA ASP A 227 19.77 4.73 31.15
C ASP A 227 19.73 6.01 30.29
N ALA A 228 19.55 7.15 30.94
CA ALA A 228 19.46 8.43 30.27
C ALA A 228 20.77 8.88 29.61
N ALA A 229 21.93 8.44 30.11
CA ALA A 229 23.23 8.76 29.51
C ALA A 229 23.43 7.96 28.23
N LEU A 230 23.14 6.66 28.25
CA LEU A 230 23.15 5.79 27.08
C LEU A 230 22.15 6.26 26.03
N ALA A 231 20.92 6.63 26.44
CA ALA A 231 19.90 7.14 25.55
C ALA A 231 20.37 8.39 24.78
N ARG A 232 20.94 9.37 25.47
CA ARG A 232 21.48 10.59 24.83
C ARG A 232 22.63 10.29 23.89
N ARG A 233 23.50 9.35 24.25
CA ARG A 233 24.62 8.93 23.42
C ARG A 233 24.12 8.22 22.16
N ALA A 234 23.19 7.29 22.28
CA ALA A 234 22.62 6.59 21.14
C ALA A 234 21.97 7.54 20.10
N LEU A 235 21.20 8.53 20.59
CA LEU A 235 20.61 9.54 19.71
C LEU A 235 21.69 10.37 19.01
N ALA A 236 22.79 10.72 19.71
CA ALA A 236 23.92 11.42 19.10
C ALA A 236 24.67 10.57 18.05
N ASP A 237 24.70 9.25 18.22
CA ASP A 237 25.31 8.30 17.30
C ASP A 237 24.44 7.95 16.09
N GLY A 238 23.20 8.49 16.05
CA GLY A 238 22.31 8.38 14.89
C GLY A 238 21.16 7.40 15.03
N PHE A 239 20.89 6.87 16.23
CA PHE A 239 19.62 6.17 16.47
C PHE A 239 18.45 7.15 16.37
N ASP A 240 17.35 6.73 15.77
CA ASP A 240 16.14 7.56 15.62
C ASP A 240 15.28 7.56 16.88
N ALA A 241 15.45 6.53 17.72
CA ALA A 241 14.72 6.39 18.97
C ALA A 241 15.40 5.51 19.99
N VAL A 242 14.97 5.70 21.22
CA VAL A 242 15.28 4.81 22.32
C VAL A 242 13.96 4.29 22.88
N LEU A 243 13.82 2.98 22.94
CA LEU A 243 12.69 2.26 23.52
C LEU A 243 13.14 1.64 24.85
N ALA A 244 12.23 1.40 25.76
CA ALA A 244 12.54 0.72 27.02
C ALA A 244 11.57 -0.44 27.21
N THR A 245 12.09 -1.56 27.73
CA THR A 245 11.25 -2.62 28.29
C THR A 245 10.66 -2.14 29.61
N GLY A 246 9.51 -2.64 29.97
CA GLY A 246 8.84 -2.24 31.21
C GLY A 246 7.63 -3.10 31.50
N GLU A 247 6.43 -2.55 31.30
CA GLU A 247 5.20 -3.30 31.48
C GLU A 247 4.97 -4.29 30.33
N PRO A 248 4.41 -5.49 30.60
CA PRO A 248 4.07 -6.46 29.57
C PRO A 248 3.18 -5.84 28.48
N GLY A 249 3.52 -6.07 27.19
CA GLY A 249 2.79 -5.53 26.05
C GLY A 249 3.10 -4.06 25.71
N LEU A 250 3.87 -3.34 26.53
CA LEU A 250 4.25 -1.96 26.23
C LEU A 250 5.24 -1.87 25.07
N LEU A 251 6.19 -2.81 24.99
CA LEU A 251 7.17 -2.86 23.93
C LEU A 251 6.50 -3.11 22.58
N GLU A 252 5.61 -4.10 22.49
CA GLU A 252 4.85 -4.40 21.27
C GLU A 252 4.02 -3.21 20.84
N ALA A 253 3.34 -2.53 21.76
CA ALA A 253 2.57 -1.32 21.44
C ALA A 253 3.46 -0.21 20.89
N GLN A 254 4.64 0.01 21.44
CA GLN A 254 5.61 0.98 20.94
C GLN A 254 6.11 0.60 19.52
N LEU A 255 6.41 -0.68 19.30
CA LEU A 255 6.87 -1.19 17.99
C LEU A 255 5.77 -1.10 16.93
N VAL A 256 4.53 -1.44 17.28
CA VAL A 256 3.36 -1.29 16.38
C VAL A 256 3.14 0.18 16.03
N ASN A 257 3.22 1.10 16.99
CA ASN A 257 3.10 2.53 16.73
C ASN A 257 4.20 3.04 15.79
N ARG A 258 5.43 2.55 15.93
CA ARG A 258 6.52 2.86 15.00
C ARG A 258 6.27 2.28 13.63
N ALA A 259 5.87 1.02 13.56
CA ALA A 259 5.52 0.40 12.28
C ALA A 259 4.43 1.19 11.56
N ASN A 260 3.40 1.67 12.26
CA ASN A 260 2.37 2.52 11.69
C ASN A 260 2.92 3.86 11.19
N LYS A 261 3.83 4.50 11.94
CA LYS A 261 4.52 5.71 11.50
C LYS A 261 5.37 5.48 10.26
N ILE A 262 6.12 4.37 10.22
CA ILE A 262 6.90 3.95 9.06
C ILE A 262 5.99 3.72 7.85
N ARG A 263 4.83 3.04 8.00
CA ARG A 263 3.85 2.87 6.92
C ARG A 263 3.36 4.20 6.38
N ILE A 264 2.97 5.12 7.27
CA ILE A 264 2.53 6.48 6.87
C ILE A 264 3.65 7.19 6.09
N ASN A 265 4.89 7.11 6.55
CA ASN A 265 6.03 7.72 5.85
C ASN A 265 6.32 7.04 4.51
N LYS A 266 6.23 5.70 4.43
CA LYS A 266 6.32 4.95 3.17
C LYS A 266 5.24 5.38 2.19
N ASP A 267 4.01 5.54 2.65
CA ASP A 267 2.89 5.98 1.83
C ASP A 267 3.07 7.41 1.33
N LEU A 268 3.58 8.29 2.17
CA LEU A 268 3.85 9.68 1.79
C LEU A 268 4.99 9.82 0.80
N ILE A 269 6.05 9.00 0.92
CA ILE A 269 7.27 9.10 0.13
C ILE A 269 7.27 8.12 -1.04
N GLY A 270 6.72 6.92 -0.86
CA GLY A 270 6.80 5.82 -1.82
C GLY A 270 5.56 5.60 -2.67
N LYS A 271 4.47 6.37 -2.45
CA LYS A 271 3.21 6.25 -3.21
C LYS A 271 2.86 7.52 -3.97
N ASP A 272 2.19 7.33 -5.09
CA ASP A 272 1.55 8.41 -5.85
C ASP A 272 0.24 8.83 -5.16
N ARG A 273 0.11 10.12 -4.87
CA ARG A 273 -1.04 10.65 -4.10
C ARG A 273 -2.37 10.53 -4.83
N ALA A 274 -2.35 10.55 -6.16
CA ALA A 274 -3.58 10.52 -6.95
C ALA A 274 -4.14 9.10 -7.11
N THR A 275 -3.28 8.08 -7.13
CA THR A 275 -3.68 6.69 -7.42
C THR A 275 -3.46 5.73 -6.26
N GLY A 276 -2.68 6.12 -5.23
CA GLY A 276 -2.30 5.22 -4.13
C GLY A 276 -1.30 4.11 -4.53
N LEU A 277 -0.92 4.02 -5.80
CA LEU A 277 0.08 3.09 -6.31
C LEU A 277 1.48 3.49 -5.86
N LEU A 278 2.45 2.58 -6.03
CA LEU A 278 3.85 2.98 -5.88
C LEU A 278 4.17 4.13 -6.84
N ASN A 279 4.95 5.08 -6.37
CA ASN A 279 5.61 6.04 -7.23
C ASN A 279 6.98 5.50 -7.67
N LYS A 280 7.76 6.30 -8.41
CA LYS A 280 9.10 5.93 -8.88
C LYS A 280 10.02 5.45 -7.74
N ILE A 281 10.04 6.15 -6.60
CA ILE A 281 10.89 5.82 -5.44
C ILE A 281 10.44 4.48 -4.81
N GLY A 282 9.15 4.31 -4.60
CA GLY A 282 8.60 3.07 -4.04
C GLY A 282 8.82 1.86 -4.96
N LEU A 283 8.68 2.05 -6.27
CA LEU A 283 8.97 1.02 -7.27
C LEU A 283 10.42 0.59 -7.21
N GLN A 284 11.36 1.54 -7.32
CA GLN A 284 12.79 1.28 -7.34
C GLN A 284 13.23 0.45 -6.14
N ARG A 285 12.80 0.84 -4.94
CA ARG A 285 13.13 0.14 -3.70
C ARG A 285 12.62 -1.30 -3.68
N LYS A 286 11.36 -1.53 -4.09
CA LYS A 286 10.76 -2.88 -4.11
C LYS A 286 11.32 -3.75 -5.23
N THR A 287 11.58 -3.21 -6.42
CA THR A 287 12.13 -3.96 -7.57
C THR A 287 13.53 -4.49 -7.28
N GLN A 288 14.40 -3.70 -6.65
CA GLN A 288 15.73 -4.17 -6.24
C GLN A 288 15.66 -5.35 -5.25
N GLY A 289 14.69 -5.32 -4.34
CA GLY A 289 14.43 -6.44 -3.43
C GLY A 289 13.98 -7.71 -4.18
N LEU A 290 13.09 -7.56 -5.16
CA LEU A 290 12.61 -8.67 -5.98
C LEU A 290 13.73 -9.28 -6.85
N ILE A 291 14.59 -8.46 -7.46
CA ILE A 291 15.72 -8.95 -8.28
C ILE A 291 16.66 -9.81 -7.42
N ARG A 292 16.99 -9.35 -6.21
CA ARG A 292 17.86 -10.13 -5.28
C ARG A 292 17.21 -11.46 -4.89
N ARG A 293 15.92 -11.42 -4.55
CA ARG A 293 15.15 -12.61 -4.20
C ARG A 293 15.05 -13.58 -5.39
N ALA A 294 14.81 -13.08 -6.59
CA ALA A 294 14.76 -13.88 -7.81
C ALA A 294 16.08 -14.58 -8.10
N ALA A 295 17.21 -13.91 -7.84
CA ALA A 295 18.54 -14.51 -7.96
C ALA A 295 18.78 -15.65 -6.96
N GLN A 296 18.23 -15.52 -5.74
CA GLN A 296 18.38 -16.56 -4.70
C GLN A 296 17.45 -17.76 -4.93
N GLU A 297 16.21 -17.52 -5.36
CA GLU A 297 15.20 -18.54 -5.57
C GLU A 297 15.23 -19.16 -6.98
N GLY A 298 16.03 -18.61 -7.90
CA GLY A 298 16.10 -19.07 -9.28
C GLY A 298 14.85 -18.74 -10.10
N CYS A 299 14.07 -17.72 -9.68
CA CYS A 299 12.83 -17.30 -10.33
C CYS A 299 13.06 -16.22 -11.38
N GLY A 300 12.13 -16.09 -12.34
CA GLY A 300 12.11 -15.01 -13.31
C GLY A 300 11.33 -13.80 -12.80
N LEU A 301 11.60 -12.63 -13.41
CA LEU A 301 10.80 -11.43 -13.25
C LEU A 301 10.48 -10.87 -14.63
N ALA A 302 9.21 -10.53 -14.90
CA ALA A 302 8.87 -9.75 -16.08
C ALA A 302 8.54 -8.31 -15.67
N PHE A 303 9.17 -7.35 -16.33
CA PHE A 303 9.06 -5.92 -16.06
C PHE A 303 8.37 -5.25 -17.24
N GLY A 304 7.21 -4.64 -17.04
CA GLY A 304 6.42 -4.00 -18.07
C GLY A 304 6.29 -2.50 -17.84
N ILE A 305 6.59 -1.70 -18.86
CA ILE A 305 6.29 -0.26 -18.89
C ILE A 305 5.04 -0.04 -19.72
N ILE A 306 4.15 0.82 -19.25
CA ILE A 306 2.85 1.14 -19.85
C ILE A 306 2.74 2.64 -20.01
N ASP A 307 2.13 3.08 -21.12
CA ASP A 307 1.81 4.49 -21.37
C ASP A 307 0.44 4.61 -22.04
N ILE A 308 -0.41 5.50 -21.52
CA ILE A 308 -1.76 5.71 -22.06
C ILE A 308 -1.68 6.34 -23.44
N ASP A 309 -2.25 5.68 -24.42
CA ASP A 309 -2.20 6.13 -25.81
C ASP A 309 -2.90 7.48 -25.98
N LYS A 310 -2.17 8.43 -26.58
CA LYS A 310 -2.66 9.78 -26.91
C LYS A 310 -3.21 10.54 -25.68
N PHE A 311 -2.63 10.36 -24.51
CA PHE A 311 -3.12 10.96 -23.27
C PHE A 311 -3.19 12.49 -23.34
N LYS A 312 -2.22 13.13 -23.99
CA LYS A 312 -2.30 14.58 -24.26
C LYS A 312 -3.58 14.95 -25.02
N THR A 313 -3.95 14.18 -26.05
CA THR A 313 -5.19 14.43 -26.81
C THR A 313 -6.43 14.27 -25.94
N ILE A 314 -6.43 13.32 -24.99
CA ILE A 314 -7.51 13.14 -24.01
C ILE A 314 -7.66 14.41 -23.15
N ASN A 315 -6.55 14.91 -22.60
CA ASN A 315 -6.55 16.15 -21.81
C ASN A 315 -6.97 17.37 -22.61
N ASP A 316 -6.45 17.51 -23.84
CA ASP A 316 -6.74 18.66 -24.72
C ASP A 316 -8.22 18.66 -25.16
N THR A 317 -8.87 17.48 -25.27
CA THR A 317 -10.24 17.35 -25.73
C THR A 317 -11.27 17.44 -24.60
N TRP A 318 -11.03 16.78 -23.46
CA TRP A 318 -12.01 16.66 -22.38
C TRP A 318 -11.55 17.27 -21.05
N GLY A 319 -10.37 17.90 -21.03
CA GLY A 319 -9.80 18.55 -19.86
C GLY A 319 -9.02 17.62 -18.94
N HIS A 320 -8.14 18.18 -18.11
CA HIS A 320 -7.27 17.44 -17.19
C HIS A 320 -8.06 16.61 -16.18
N HIS A 321 -9.21 17.09 -15.70
CA HIS A 321 -10.05 16.33 -14.79
C HIS A 321 -10.52 14.99 -15.39
N PHE A 322 -10.84 14.98 -16.68
CA PHE A 322 -11.21 13.74 -17.37
C PHE A 322 -9.99 12.82 -17.53
N GLY A 323 -8.83 13.38 -17.85
CA GLY A 323 -7.57 12.62 -17.88
C GLY A 323 -7.27 11.94 -16.55
N ASP A 324 -7.53 12.61 -15.42
CA ASP A 324 -7.39 12.04 -14.07
C ASP A 324 -8.34 10.85 -13.86
N ILE A 325 -9.56 10.90 -14.38
CA ILE A 325 -10.50 9.77 -14.33
C ILE A 325 -9.94 8.58 -15.14
N VAL A 326 -9.38 8.82 -16.32
CA VAL A 326 -8.77 7.77 -17.15
C VAL A 326 -7.60 7.12 -16.42
N ILE A 327 -6.70 7.93 -15.81
CA ILE A 327 -5.59 7.44 -14.99
C ILE A 327 -6.10 6.57 -13.84
N LYS A 328 -7.07 7.03 -13.08
CA LYS A 328 -7.61 6.30 -11.92
C LYS A 328 -8.28 4.99 -12.33
N ARG A 329 -9.04 4.97 -13.41
CA ARG A 329 -9.64 3.73 -13.94
C ARG A 329 -8.62 2.74 -14.47
N LEU A 330 -7.56 3.21 -15.15
CA LEU A 330 -6.45 2.35 -15.55
C LEU A 330 -5.76 1.77 -14.32
N SER A 331 -5.45 2.60 -13.33
CA SER A 331 -4.84 2.17 -12.07
C SER A 331 -5.60 1.03 -11.41
N LEU A 332 -6.93 1.18 -11.31
CA LEU A 332 -7.80 0.16 -10.72
C LEU A 332 -7.84 -1.10 -11.59
N SER A 333 -8.03 -0.96 -12.91
CA SER A 333 -8.07 -2.09 -13.84
C SER A 333 -6.80 -2.93 -13.80
N LEU A 334 -5.63 -2.28 -13.72
CA LEU A 334 -4.34 -2.97 -13.57
C LEU A 334 -4.22 -3.66 -12.21
N ALA A 335 -4.55 -2.94 -11.11
CA ALA A 335 -4.41 -3.46 -9.76
C ALA A 335 -5.24 -4.73 -9.52
N MET A 336 -6.45 -4.80 -10.09
CA MET A 336 -7.35 -5.95 -9.93
C MET A 336 -6.87 -7.23 -10.62
N GLN A 337 -5.98 -7.13 -11.60
CA GLN A 337 -5.48 -8.28 -12.36
C GLN A 337 -4.11 -8.75 -11.87
N LEU A 338 -3.55 -8.11 -10.85
CA LEU A 338 -2.24 -8.43 -10.30
C LEU A 338 -2.37 -9.31 -9.06
N ARG A 339 -1.37 -10.17 -8.87
CA ARG A 339 -1.20 -10.99 -7.67
C ARG A 339 -0.60 -10.15 -6.56
N GLU A 340 -0.71 -10.60 -5.32
CA GLU A 340 -0.11 -9.94 -4.16
C GLU A 340 1.42 -9.77 -4.27
N CYS A 341 2.08 -10.74 -4.92
CA CYS A 341 3.53 -10.71 -5.15
C CYS A 341 3.97 -9.82 -6.32
N ASP A 342 3.05 -9.34 -7.18
CA ASP A 342 3.36 -8.46 -8.30
C ASP A 342 3.43 -6.98 -7.81
N LEU A 343 4.16 -6.12 -8.50
CA LEU A 343 4.21 -4.68 -8.19
C LEU A 343 3.49 -3.88 -9.27
N LEU A 344 2.88 -2.76 -8.85
CA LEU A 344 2.31 -1.76 -9.74
C LEU A 344 2.72 -0.37 -9.26
N SER A 345 3.15 0.46 -10.20
CA SER A 345 3.58 1.82 -9.96
C SER A 345 3.00 2.77 -10.99
N ARG A 346 2.64 3.98 -10.55
CA ARG A 346 2.53 5.13 -11.45
C ARG A 346 3.89 5.82 -11.47
N PHE A 347 4.60 5.64 -12.57
CA PHE A 347 6.00 6.06 -12.70
C PHE A 347 6.12 7.54 -13.14
N GLY A 348 5.18 8.00 -13.96
CA GLY A 348 5.08 9.36 -14.49
C GLY A 348 3.64 9.85 -14.53
N GLY A 349 3.37 10.91 -15.27
CA GLY A 349 2.02 11.48 -15.43
C GLY A 349 1.00 10.45 -15.93
N GLU A 350 1.32 9.81 -17.06
CA GLU A 350 0.51 8.81 -17.76
C GLU A 350 1.20 7.45 -17.90
N GLU A 351 2.37 7.31 -17.25
CA GLU A 351 3.22 6.14 -17.33
C GLU A 351 3.07 5.26 -16.09
N PHE A 352 2.94 3.96 -16.33
CA PHE A 352 2.84 2.94 -15.28
C PHE A 352 3.91 1.87 -15.48
N VAL A 353 4.29 1.23 -14.40
CA VAL A 353 5.21 0.09 -14.41
C VAL A 353 4.59 -1.05 -13.62
N VAL A 354 4.67 -2.25 -14.20
CA VAL A 354 4.25 -3.51 -13.57
C VAL A 354 5.46 -4.43 -13.45
N VAL A 355 5.64 -5.08 -12.31
CA VAL A 355 6.65 -6.14 -12.14
C VAL A 355 5.92 -7.41 -11.76
N PHE A 356 6.01 -8.43 -12.61
CA PHE A 356 5.43 -9.74 -12.38
C PHE A 356 6.46 -10.66 -11.74
N TRP A 357 6.14 -11.20 -10.57
CA TRP A 357 6.96 -12.18 -9.86
C TRP A 357 6.82 -13.56 -10.48
N ASP A 358 7.91 -14.33 -10.51
CA ASP A 358 8.00 -15.69 -11.05
C ASP A 358 7.30 -15.79 -12.42
N CYS A 359 7.84 -15.01 -13.37
CA CYS A 359 7.22 -14.79 -14.66
C CYS A 359 8.28 -14.64 -15.76
N THR A 360 8.14 -15.42 -16.85
CA THR A 360 8.98 -15.24 -18.01
C THR A 360 8.56 -14.01 -18.84
N GLN A 361 9.40 -13.60 -19.78
CA GLN A 361 9.09 -12.47 -20.66
C GLN A 361 7.79 -12.70 -21.44
N GLU A 362 7.61 -13.89 -22.01
CA GLU A 362 6.43 -14.25 -22.81
C GLU A 362 5.16 -14.32 -21.96
N GLN A 363 5.28 -14.81 -20.71
CA GLN A 363 4.18 -14.80 -19.76
C GLN A 363 3.82 -13.37 -19.37
N GLY A 364 4.82 -12.53 -19.09
CA GLY A 364 4.64 -11.11 -18.78
C GLY A 364 3.96 -10.35 -19.91
N GLN A 365 4.41 -10.57 -21.14
CA GLN A 365 3.79 -9.98 -22.34
C GLN A 365 2.32 -10.37 -22.49
N ARG A 366 2.00 -11.67 -22.34
CA ARG A 366 0.61 -12.16 -22.41
C ARG A 366 -0.27 -11.60 -21.30
N ARG A 367 0.24 -11.54 -20.07
CA ARG A 367 -0.49 -10.95 -18.93
C ARG A 367 -0.76 -9.48 -19.16
N LEU A 368 0.25 -8.73 -19.60
CA LEU A 368 0.11 -7.30 -19.85
C LEU A 368 -0.83 -7.02 -21.03
N ASP A 369 -0.83 -7.86 -22.07
CA ASP A 369 -1.78 -7.73 -23.20
C ASP A 369 -3.23 -8.04 -22.77
N ALA A 370 -3.43 -9.01 -21.92
CA ALA A 370 -4.75 -9.26 -21.31
C ALA A 370 -5.25 -8.04 -20.53
N MET A 371 -4.38 -7.40 -19.73
CA MET A 371 -4.69 -6.16 -19.01
C MET A 371 -5.05 -5.02 -19.97
N ARG A 372 -4.32 -4.89 -21.08
CA ARG A 372 -4.61 -3.91 -22.13
C ARG A 372 -5.99 -4.14 -22.75
N GLN A 373 -6.31 -5.36 -23.08
CA GLN A 373 -7.62 -5.72 -23.65
C GLN A 373 -8.76 -5.43 -22.66
N ALA A 374 -8.58 -5.76 -21.37
CA ALA A 374 -9.54 -5.46 -20.33
C ALA A 374 -9.76 -3.94 -20.17
N PHE A 375 -8.70 -3.14 -20.21
CA PHE A 375 -8.82 -1.69 -20.15
C PHE A 375 -9.52 -1.11 -21.38
N CYS A 376 -9.21 -1.60 -22.60
CA CYS A 376 -9.87 -1.20 -23.83
C CYS A 376 -11.39 -1.49 -23.84
N ALA A 377 -11.82 -2.46 -23.06
CA ALA A 377 -13.24 -2.81 -22.94
C ALA A 377 -14.02 -1.88 -21.99
N ILE A 378 -13.34 -1.04 -21.20
CA ILE A 378 -13.98 -0.11 -20.27
C ILE A 378 -14.60 1.06 -21.03
N PRO A 379 -15.92 1.27 -20.93
CA PRO A 379 -16.56 2.45 -21.52
C PRO A 379 -16.35 3.67 -20.64
N PHE A 380 -16.03 4.80 -21.25
CA PHE A 380 -15.91 6.11 -20.62
C PHE A 380 -16.97 7.04 -21.19
N GLU A 381 -17.85 7.54 -20.36
CA GLU A 381 -18.85 8.54 -20.76
C GLU A 381 -18.19 9.92 -20.84
N VAL A 382 -18.10 10.47 -22.04
CA VAL A 382 -17.50 11.79 -22.33
C VAL A 382 -18.54 12.89 -22.53
N GLY A 383 -19.83 12.51 -22.62
CA GLY A 383 -21.00 13.35 -22.73
C GLY A 383 -22.26 12.48 -22.68
N PRO A 384 -23.46 13.05 -22.53
CA PRO A 384 -24.70 12.28 -22.40
C PRO A 384 -24.85 11.26 -23.56
N GLY A 385 -24.66 9.97 -23.25
CA GLY A 385 -24.76 8.87 -24.19
C GLY A 385 -23.55 8.71 -25.16
N ASP A 386 -22.50 9.54 -25.07
CA ASP A 386 -21.27 9.39 -25.87
C ASP A 386 -20.25 8.59 -25.08
N LEU A 387 -20.10 7.31 -25.44
CA LEU A 387 -19.17 6.38 -24.85
C LEU A 387 -17.89 6.30 -25.69
N ARG A 388 -16.74 6.41 -25.03
CA ARG A 388 -15.42 6.26 -25.65
C ARG A 388 -14.62 5.16 -24.97
N HIS A 389 -13.68 4.60 -25.71
CA HIS A 389 -12.74 3.60 -25.23
C HIS A 389 -11.32 4.12 -25.43
N PHE A 390 -10.47 3.88 -24.45
CA PHE A 390 -9.06 4.27 -24.48
C PHE A 390 -8.18 3.03 -24.43
N SER A 391 -6.93 3.20 -24.85
CA SER A 391 -5.95 2.12 -24.86
C SER A 391 -4.65 2.57 -24.20
N PHE A 392 -3.78 1.61 -23.95
CA PHE A 392 -2.40 1.87 -23.66
C PHE A 392 -1.47 1.02 -24.52
N SER A 393 -0.24 1.46 -24.65
CA SER A 393 0.86 0.69 -25.22
C SER A 393 1.80 0.26 -24.12
N GLY A 394 2.51 -0.85 -24.32
CA GLY A 394 3.47 -1.32 -23.33
C GLY A 394 4.67 -2.02 -23.94
N GLY A 395 5.77 -2.03 -23.18
CA GLY A 395 6.98 -2.78 -23.49
C GLY A 395 7.36 -3.68 -22.33
N VAL A 396 7.89 -4.87 -22.60
CA VAL A 396 8.24 -5.87 -21.60
C VAL A 396 9.71 -6.30 -21.75
N ALA A 397 10.42 -6.34 -20.62
CA ALA A 397 11.75 -6.95 -20.47
C ALA A 397 11.73 -7.93 -19.27
N ALA A 398 12.73 -8.81 -19.18
CA ALA A 398 12.72 -9.83 -18.13
C ALA A 398 14.11 -10.09 -17.52
N TYR A 399 14.12 -10.44 -16.22
CA TYR A 399 15.22 -11.08 -15.53
C TYR A 399 15.10 -12.60 -15.74
N PRO A 400 16.20 -13.36 -15.96
CA PRO A 400 17.60 -12.95 -15.81
C PRO A 400 18.28 -12.37 -17.07
N ALA A 401 17.59 -12.17 -18.19
CA ALA A 401 18.18 -11.55 -19.37
C ALA A 401 18.72 -10.14 -19.09
N CYS A 402 18.00 -9.37 -18.23
CA CYS A 402 18.45 -8.11 -17.64
C CYS A 402 18.81 -8.34 -16.17
N ARG A 403 19.96 -7.87 -15.72
CA ARG A 403 20.48 -8.14 -14.38
C ARG A 403 20.29 -6.99 -13.38
N SER A 404 19.86 -5.84 -13.86
CA SER A 404 19.61 -4.66 -13.01
C SER A 404 18.27 -4.02 -13.35
N GLU A 405 17.73 -3.24 -12.41
CA GLU A 405 16.53 -2.46 -12.61
C GLU A 405 16.66 -1.48 -13.80
N ASN A 406 17.81 -0.80 -13.90
CA ASN A 406 18.07 0.14 -15.00
C ASN A 406 18.05 -0.57 -16.35
N GLU A 407 18.62 -1.77 -16.46
CA GLU A 407 18.64 -2.54 -17.68
C GLU A 407 17.23 -3.03 -18.05
N LEU A 408 16.45 -3.50 -17.07
CA LEU A 408 15.04 -3.85 -17.25
C LEU A 408 14.24 -2.65 -17.77
N PHE A 409 14.45 -1.48 -17.14
CA PHE A 409 13.77 -0.26 -17.56
C PHE A 409 14.13 0.14 -19.00
N LEU A 410 15.41 0.24 -19.32
CA LEU A 410 15.86 0.66 -20.66
C LEU A 410 15.34 -0.26 -21.77
N ARG A 411 15.36 -1.58 -21.57
CA ARG A 411 14.86 -2.54 -22.57
C ARG A 411 13.34 -2.50 -22.68
N ALA A 412 12.61 -2.42 -21.57
CA ALA A 412 11.16 -2.29 -21.60
C ALA A 412 10.73 -0.97 -22.25
N ASP A 413 11.43 0.14 -22.02
CA ASP A 413 11.17 1.43 -22.66
C ASP A 413 11.40 1.39 -24.16
N ALA A 414 12.48 0.74 -24.63
CA ALA A 414 12.70 0.53 -26.05
C ALA A 414 11.55 -0.27 -26.70
N MET A 415 11.01 -1.27 -26.01
CA MET A 415 9.85 -2.05 -26.49
C MET A 415 8.55 -1.23 -26.46
N LEU A 416 8.36 -0.37 -25.45
CA LEU A 416 7.24 0.58 -25.41
C LEU A 416 7.31 1.54 -26.60
N TYR A 417 8.49 2.05 -26.90
CA TYR A 417 8.69 2.90 -28.07
C TYR A 417 8.33 2.15 -29.38
N ALA A 418 8.77 0.88 -29.54
CA ALA A 418 8.39 0.05 -30.68
C ALA A 418 6.87 -0.15 -30.78
N ALA A 419 6.18 -0.36 -29.63
CA ALA A 419 4.73 -0.47 -29.57
C ALA A 419 4.04 0.82 -30.06
N LYS A 420 4.53 2.00 -29.62
CA LYS A 420 4.00 3.30 -30.04
C LYS A 420 4.19 3.57 -31.53
N VAL A 421 5.38 3.27 -32.10
CA VAL A 421 5.68 3.42 -33.52
C VAL A 421 4.90 2.40 -34.34
N GLY A 422 4.75 1.17 -33.85
CA GLY A 422 4.01 0.10 -34.53
C GLY A 422 2.49 0.32 -34.65
N GLY A 423 1.96 1.47 -34.18
CA GLY A 423 0.54 1.82 -34.31
C GLY A 423 -0.21 1.86 -32.99
N ARG A 424 0.48 1.78 -31.84
CA ARG A 424 -0.09 1.82 -30.48
C ARG A 424 -1.01 0.64 -30.15
N ASN A 425 -1.68 0.69 -29.00
CA ASN A 425 -2.64 -0.32 -28.55
C ASN A 425 -2.10 -1.75 -28.65
N ARG A 426 -0.87 -1.97 -28.19
CA ARG A 426 -0.16 -3.26 -28.23
C ARG A 426 0.94 -3.36 -27.19
N ILE A 427 1.35 -4.60 -26.93
CA ILE A 427 2.47 -4.92 -26.06
C ILE A 427 3.59 -5.51 -26.90
N CYS A 428 4.79 -4.92 -26.83
CA CYS A 428 5.99 -5.44 -27.47
C CYS A 428 6.97 -5.99 -26.42
N ALA A 429 7.72 -7.00 -26.82
CA ALA A 429 8.84 -7.56 -26.07
C ALA A 429 9.96 -7.94 -27.06
N GLU A 430 11.20 -8.06 -26.58
CA GLU A 430 12.29 -8.55 -27.44
C GLU A 430 11.99 -9.99 -27.89
N GLU A 431 12.28 -10.32 -29.13
CA GLU A 431 12.16 -11.70 -29.60
C GLU A 431 13.16 -12.59 -28.85
N THR A 432 12.67 -13.59 -28.13
CA THR A 432 13.48 -14.59 -27.49
C THR A 432 14.00 -15.56 -28.55
N GLY A 433 15.13 -15.21 -29.22
CA GLY A 433 15.66 -16.09 -30.23
C GLY A 433 16.69 -15.45 -31.18
N ALA A 434 17.79 -14.94 -30.63
CA ALA A 434 19.08 -14.95 -31.33
C ALA A 434 20.17 -15.17 -30.26
N GLN A 435 20.55 -16.41 -30.09
CA GLN A 435 21.92 -16.73 -29.65
C GLN A 435 22.83 -15.88 -30.53
N CYS A 436 23.39 -14.81 -29.99
CA CYS A 436 24.61 -14.24 -30.52
C CYS A 436 25.66 -15.34 -30.46
N ALA A 437 25.78 -16.10 -31.54
CA ALA A 437 26.99 -16.81 -31.83
C ALA A 437 28.09 -15.74 -31.85
N ALA A 438 28.85 -15.68 -30.80
CA ALA A 438 30.16 -15.03 -30.80
C ALA A 438 31.02 -15.80 -31.80
N GLY A 439 31.09 -15.31 -33.01
CA GLY A 439 32.04 -15.68 -34.02
C GLY A 439 33.21 -14.71 -33.95
N HIS A 440 34.32 -15.26 -33.48
CA HIS A 440 35.73 -14.88 -33.64
C HIS A 440 36.13 -13.42 -33.35
#